data_ec786d7700f00beea7587c8a2e99e83e
#
_entry.id   ec786d7700f00beea7587c8a2e99e83e
#
_cell.length_a   1.000
_cell.length_b   1.000
_cell.length_c   1.000
_cell.angle_alpha   90.00
_cell.angle_beta   90.00
_cell.angle_gamma   90.00
#
_symmetry.space_group_name_H-M   'P 1'
#
loop_
_entity.id
_entity.type
_entity.pdbx_description
1 polymer ?
#
loop_
_entity_poly.entity_id
_entity_poly.type
_entity_poly.pdbx_seq_one_letter_code
_entity_poly.pdbx_strand_id
1 'polypeptide(L)'
;ESKNPNYAPLLKYKAEMAEAKAQKERLAEGKVAPEFSFPTPDGKKKLGPQDFKGKILVLDFWASWCGPCRAEIPHLKEAYKEYSNKGVAFFSVSIDKDDAAWRKAMKEENMPWAQAQAPKAGKDVMKQYQFSGIPYILVLDKEGKIVAKNLRGKALTDKLEELLSGKKKSVAMPAMGM
;
A
#
# COMPACT_ATOMS: atom_id res chain seq x y z
N GLU A 1 35.03 26.86 -5.34
CA GLU A 1 34.01 25.86 -4.97
C GLU A 1 34.39 24.47 -5.48
N SER A 2 34.75 24.32 -6.74
CA SER A 2 35.15 23.04 -7.31
C SER A 2 36.43 22.48 -6.71
N LYS A 3 37.17 23.30 -6.02
CA LYS A 3 38.44 22.89 -5.36
C LYS A 3 38.23 22.40 -3.93
N ASN A 4 37.01 22.54 -3.40
CA ASN A 4 36.71 22.08 -2.04
C ASN A 4 36.60 20.56 -2.06
N PRO A 5 37.38 19.81 -1.28
CA PRO A 5 37.35 18.35 -1.28
C PRO A 5 36.00 17.78 -0.82
N ASN A 6 35.17 18.58 -0.15
CA ASN A 6 33.86 18.15 0.32
C ASN A 6 32.74 18.58 -0.61
N TYR A 7 33.07 19.23 -1.72
CA TYR A 7 32.03 19.78 -2.62
C TYR A 7 31.22 18.70 -3.35
N ALA A 8 31.90 17.69 -3.87
CA ALA A 8 31.19 16.60 -4.59
C ALA A 8 30.25 15.80 -3.69
N PRO A 9 30.64 15.39 -2.46
CA PRO A 9 29.71 14.75 -1.54
C PRO A 9 28.52 15.62 -1.17
N LEU A 10 28.73 16.93 -1.02
CA LEU A 10 27.64 17.86 -0.72
C LEU A 10 26.64 17.95 -1.87
N LEU A 11 27.12 17.99 -3.12
CA LEU A 11 26.25 18.01 -4.29
C LEU A 11 25.44 16.71 -4.39
N LYS A 12 26.08 15.58 -4.14
CA LYS A 12 25.41 14.30 -4.12
C LYS A 12 24.30 14.26 -3.07
N TYR A 13 24.61 14.73 -1.87
CA TYR A 13 23.63 14.81 -0.78
C TYR A 13 22.44 15.68 -1.17
N LYS A 14 22.67 16.86 -1.75
CA LYS A 14 21.61 17.75 -2.18
C LYS A 14 20.75 17.11 -3.27
N ALA A 15 21.35 16.39 -4.21
CA ALA A 15 20.63 15.70 -5.27
C ALA A 15 19.78 14.59 -4.70
N GLU A 16 20.30 13.82 -3.76
CA GLU A 16 19.55 12.73 -3.09
C GLU A 16 18.38 13.29 -2.29
N MET A 17 18.58 14.41 -1.59
CA MET A 17 17.51 15.05 -0.83
C MET A 17 16.41 15.60 -1.75
N ALA A 18 16.79 16.18 -2.89
CA ALA A 18 15.83 16.69 -3.87
C ALA A 18 15.01 15.55 -4.48
N GLU A 19 15.67 14.42 -4.79
CA GLU A 19 14.98 13.24 -5.32
C GLU A 19 14.03 12.63 -4.29
N ALA A 20 14.44 12.53 -3.04
CA ALA A 20 13.61 12.01 -1.96
C ALA A 20 12.38 12.89 -1.76
N LYS A 21 12.56 14.22 -1.82
CA LYS A 21 11.45 15.17 -1.71
C LYS A 21 10.49 15.03 -2.88
N ALA A 22 11.01 14.95 -4.10
CA ALA A 22 10.19 14.80 -5.30
C ALA A 22 9.38 13.50 -5.26
N GLN A 23 10.00 12.42 -4.81
CA GLN A 23 9.33 11.12 -4.69
C GLN A 23 8.26 11.14 -3.61
N LYS A 24 8.53 11.79 -2.49
CA LYS A 24 7.55 11.97 -1.42
C LYS A 24 6.33 12.76 -1.91
N GLU A 25 6.55 13.77 -2.73
CA GLU A 25 5.47 14.55 -3.33
C GLU A 25 4.62 13.71 -4.28
N ARG A 26 5.25 12.82 -5.06
CA ARG A 26 4.53 11.91 -5.96
C ARG A 26 3.64 10.93 -5.21
N LEU A 27 3.95 10.65 -3.95
CA LEU A 27 3.19 9.72 -3.11
C LEU A 27 2.27 10.43 -2.11
N ALA A 28 2.15 11.73 -2.22
CA ALA A 28 1.29 12.49 -1.32
C ALA A 28 -0.18 12.14 -1.54
N GLU A 29 -0.98 12.35 -0.52
CA GLU A 29 -2.43 12.18 -0.63
C GLU A 29 -2.97 13.07 -1.75
N GLY A 30 -3.92 12.54 -2.52
CA GLY A 30 -4.48 13.21 -3.68
C GLY A 30 -3.73 12.94 -4.98
N LYS A 31 -2.58 12.30 -4.93
CA LYS A 31 -1.82 11.91 -6.12
C LYS A 31 -2.18 10.50 -6.55
N VAL A 32 -2.18 10.26 -7.85
CA VAL A 32 -2.43 8.92 -8.39
C VAL A 32 -1.31 7.99 -7.95
N ALA A 33 -1.69 6.81 -7.43
CA ALA A 33 -0.72 5.82 -6.99
C ALA A 33 0.13 5.33 -8.17
N PRO A 34 1.43 5.09 -7.96
CA PRO A 34 2.28 4.54 -9.01
C PRO A 34 1.72 3.23 -9.57
N GLU A 35 1.75 3.10 -10.89
CA GLU A 35 1.25 1.89 -11.55
C GLU A 35 2.29 0.78 -11.52
N PHE A 36 1.80 -0.43 -11.45
CA PHE A 36 2.60 -1.63 -11.64
C PHE A 36 1.69 -2.73 -12.20
N SER A 37 2.29 -3.81 -12.66
CA SER A 37 1.54 -4.98 -13.12
C SER A 37 2.30 -6.23 -12.72
N PHE A 38 1.76 -6.97 -11.78
CA PHE A 38 2.41 -8.16 -11.23
C PHE A 38 1.58 -9.42 -11.49
N PRO A 39 2.22 -10.58 -11.66
CA PRO A 39 1.50 -11.81 -11.99
C PRO A 39 0.58 -12.27 -10.86
N THR A 40 -0.60 -12.72 -11.25
CA THR A 40 -1.56 -13.36 -10.37
C THR A 40 -1.14 -14.80 -10.07
N PRO A 41 -1.73 -15.44 -9.03
CA PRO A 41 -1.34 -16.81 -8.67
C PRO A 41 -1.46 -17.83 -9.78
N ASP A 42 -2.43 -17.68 -10.69
CA ASP A 42 -2.59 -18.61 -11.82
C ASP A 42 -1.66 -18.28 -12.98
N GLY A 43 -0.91 -17.19 -12.90
CA GLY A 43 0.02 -16.76 -13.94
C GLY A 43 -0.63 -16.30 -15.24
N LYS A 44 -1.95 -16.23 -15.29
CA LYS A 44 -2.68 -15.94 -16.53
C LYS A 44 -2.82 -14.47 -16.84
N LYS A 45 -2.68 -13.62 -15.82
CA LYS A 45 -2.77 -12.17 -15.99
C LYS A 45 -1.87 -11.46 -15.00
N LYS A 46 -1.78 -10.15 -15.16
CA LYS A 46 -1.06 -9.27 -14.25
C LYS A 46 -2.02 -8.22 -13.73
N LEU A 47 -1.86 -7.84 -12.47
CA LEU A 47 -2.70 -6.84 -11.83
C LEU A 47 -1.86 -5.75 -11.20
N GLY A 48 -2.41 -4.56 -11.20
CA GLY A 48 -1.89 -3.40 -10.50
C GLY A 48 -3.04 -2.52 -10.02
N PRO A 49 -2.75 -1.45 -9.29
CA PRO A 49 -3.80 -0.60 -8.73
C PRO A 49 -4.67 0.05 -9.81
N GLN A 50 -4.13 0.29 -11.00
CA GLN A 50 -4.85 0.88 -12.12
C GLN A 50 -6.01 -0.01 -12.61
N ASP A 51 -5.97 -1.29 -12.33
CA ASP A 51 -7.02 -2.23 -12.74
C ASP A 51 -8.27 -2.15 -11.87
N PHE A 52 -8.21 -1.40 -10.79
CA PHE A 52 -9.31 -1.27 -9.84
C PHE A 52 -9.99 0.10 -9.87
N LYS A 53 -9.69 0.93 -10.87
CA LYS A 53 -10.36 2.23 -11.03
C LYS A 53 -11.87 2.04 -11.11
N GLY A 54 -12.60 2.94 -10.49
CA GLY A 54 -14.04 2.82 -10.33
C GLY A 54 -14.45 2.28 -8.97
N LYS A 55 -13.51 1.73 -8.22
CA LYS A 55 -13.73 1.26 -6.86
C LYS A 55 -12.70 1.86 -5.91
N ILE A 56 -13.09 2.01 -4.65
CA ILE A 56 -12.13 2.30 -3.60
C ILE A 56 -11.27 1.04 -3.46
N LEU A 57 -9.96 1.20 -3.38
CA LEU A 57 -9.05 0.05 -3.31
C LEU A 57 -8.28 0.04 -1.99
N VAL A 58 -8.34 -1.09 -1.31
CA VAL A 58 -7.45 -1.40 -0.19
C VAL A 58 -6.27 -2.19 -0.77
N LEU A 59 -5.11 -1.55 -0.80
CA LEU A 59 -3.87 -2.13 -1.36
C LEU A 59 -2.97 -2.54 -0.21
N ASP A 60 -2.74 -3.84 -0.08
CA ASP A 60 -2.01 -4.43 1.04
C ASP A 60 -0.71 -5.08 0.56
N PHE A 61 0.42 -4.58 1.06
CA PHE A 61 1.73 -5.21 0.81
C PHE A 61 2.07 -6.10 2.00
N TRP A 62 2.39 -7.35 1.74
CA TRP A 62 2.61 -8.36 2.78
C TRP A 62 3.63 -9.41 2.34
N ALA A 63 3.94 -10.35 3.23
CA ALA A 63 4.74 -11.51 2.90
C ALA A 63 4.37 -12.67 3.83
N SER A 64 4.64 -13.88 3.37
CA SER A 64 4.32 -15.12 4.10
C SER A 64 5.05 -15.22 5.44
N TRP A 65 6.27 -14.67 5.51
CA TRP A 65 7.14 -14.71 6.69
C TRP A 65 6.85 -13.57 7.68
N CYS A 66 5.92 -12.70 7.35
CA CYS A 66 5.64 -11.51 8.16
C CYS A 66 4.53 -11.79 9.16
N GLY A 67 4.89 -11.96 10.43
CA GLY A 67 3.92 -12.20 11.49
C GLY A 67 2.87 -11.11 11.63
N PRO A 68 3.25 -9.83 11.73
CA PRO A 68 2.27 -8.73 11.79
C PRO A 68 1.36 -8.65 10.57
N CYS A 69 1.85 -9.00 9.37
CA CYS A 69 1.03 -9.06 8.16
C CYS A 69 -0.08 -10.10 8.31
N ARG A 70 0.30 -11.29 8.78
CA ARG A 70 -0.66 -12.38 8.97
C ARG A 70 -1.65 -12.07 10.08
N ALA A 71 -1.21 -11.37 11.12
CA ALA A 71 -2.08 -10.93 12.21
C ALA A 71 -3.10 -9.89 11.73
N GLU A 72 -2.78 -9.12 10.70
CA GLU A 72 -3.70 -8.13 10.14
C GLU A 72 -4.77 -8.76 9.23
N ILE A 73 -4.52 -9.95 8.69
CA ILE A 73 -5.44 -10.59 7.75
C ILE A 73 -6.85 -10.77 8.32
N PRO A 74 -7.06 -11.18 9.59
CA PRO A 74 -8.41 -11.24 10.12
C PRO A 74 -9.16 -9.91 10.05
N HIS A 75 -8.47 -8.79 10.30
CA HIS A 75 -9.07 -7.46 10.19
C HIS A 75 -9.42 -7.14 8.75
N LEU A 76 -8.54 -7.51 7.80
CA LEU A 76 -8.82 -7.33 6.37
C LEU A 76 -10.01 -8.17 5.92
N LYS A 77 -10.15 -9.39 6.43
CA LYS A 77 -11.30 -10.25 6.12
C LYS A 77 -12.62 -9.64 6.63
N GLU A 78 -12.60 -9.09 7.84
CA GLU A 78 -13.77 -8.41 8.39
C GLU A 78 -14.14 -7.20 7.55
N ALA A 79 -13.15 -6.39 7.16
CA ALA A 79 -13.36 -5.25 6.29
C ALA A 79 -13.90 -5.68 4.92
N TYR A 80 -13.34 -6.74 4.35
CA TYR A 80 -13.78 -7.30 3.08
C TYR A 80 -15.24 -7.73 3.15
N LYS A 81 -15.60 -8.45 4.21
CA LYS A 81 -16.97 -8.93 4.43
C LYS A 81 -17.95 -7.78 4.47
N GLU A 82 -17.58 -6.69 5.12
CA GLU A 82 -18.48 -5.53 5.29
C GLU A 82 -18.52 -4.63 4.05
N TYR A 83 -17.39 -4.40 3.39
CA TYR A 83 -17.27 -3.33 2.40
C TYR A 83 -17.16 -3.81 0.95
N SER A 84 -16.88 -5.07 0.69
CA SER A 84 -16.67 -5.54 -0.69
C SER A 84 -17.91 -5.37 -1.58
N ASN A 85 -19.10 -5.43 -1.00
CA ASN A 85 -20.35 -5.21 -1.71
C ASN A 85 -20.76 -3.73 -1.76
N LYS A 86 -19.95 -2.86 -1.22
CA LYS A 86 -20.20 -1.40 -1.19
C LYS A 86 -19.25 -0.63 -2.10
N GLY A 87 -18.65 -1.31 -3.07
CA GLY A 87 -17.75 -0.67 -4.02
C GLY A 87 -16.31 -0.56 -3.56
N VAL A 88 -15.89 -1.39 -2.61
CA VAL A 88 -14.50 -1.45 -2.14
C VAL A 88 -13.85 -2.73 -2.63
N ALA A 89 -12.75 -2.60 -3.36
CA ALA A 89 -11.93 -3.71 -3.80
C ALA A 89 -10.74 -3.91 -2.86
N PHE A 90 -10.27 -5.14 -2.75
CA PHE A 90 -9.11 -5.50 -1.94
C PHE A 90 -8.09 -6.18 -2.83
N PHE A 91 -6.83 -5.84 -2.67
CA PHE A 91 -5.76 -6.39 -3.47
C PHE A 91 -4.51 -6.51 -2.61
N SER A 92 -4.02 -7.74 -2.43
CA SER A 92 -2.80 -8.00 -1.66
C SER A 92 -1.64 -8.33 -2.60
N VAL A 93 -0.52 -7.67 -2.38
CA VAL A 93 0.70 -7.85 -3.16
C VAL A 93 1.77 -8.42 -2.25
N SER A 94 2.25 -9.62 -2.57
CA SER A 94 3.31 -10.26 -1.81
C SER A 94 4.68 -9.75 -2.25
N ILE A 95 5.54 -9.50 -1.27
CA ILE A 95 6.96 -9.24 -1.52
C ILE A 95 7.80 -10.48 -1.22
N ASP A 96 7.18 -11.66 -1.18
CA ASP A 96 7.91 -12.92 -1.00
C ASP A 96 8.91 -13.13 -2.13
N LYS A 97 10.10 -13.59 -1.75
CA LYS A 97 11.09 -14.05 -2.71
C LYS A 97 10.76 -15.47 -3.17
N ASP A 98 10.26 -16.29 -2.25
CA ASP A 98 9.94 -17.71 -2.48
C ASP A 98 8.48 -17.86 -2.88
N ASP A 99 8.26 -18.21 -4.14
CA ASP A 99 6.94 -18.46 -4.70
C ASP A 99 6.18 -19.55 -3.94
N ALA A 100 6.85 -20.63 -3.56
CA ALA A 100 6.22 -21.74 -2.84
C ALA A 100 5.73 -21.31 -1.46
N ALA A 101 6.52 -20.49 -0.75
CA ALA A 101 6.14 -19.96 0.56
C ALA A 101 4.91 -19.04 0.45
N TRP A 102 4.86 -18.21 -0.58
CA TRP A 102 3.72 -17.34 -0.85
C TRP A 102 2.45 -18.16 -1.09
N ARG A 103 2.54 -19.16 -1.95
CA ARG A 103 1.39 -20.01 -2.28
C ARG A 103 0.87 -20.77 -1.06
N LYS A 104 1.78 -21.29 -0.26
CA LYS A 104 1.43 -21.98 1.00
C LYS A 104 0.69 -21.02 1.95
N ALA A 105 1.21 -19.82 2.12
CA ALA A 105 0.59 -18.83 2.99
C ALA A 105 -0.79 -18.40 2.49
N MET A 106 -0.96 -18.21 1.18
CA MET A 106 -2.26 -17.89 0.60
C MET A 106 -3.28 -18.99 0.90
N LYS A 107 -2.87 -20.23 0.81
CA LYS A 107 -3.74 -21.37 1.10
C LYS A 107 -4.11 -21.41 2.58
N GLU A 108 -3.15 -21.17 3.45
CA GLU A 108 -3.38 -21.14 4.89
C GLU A 108 -4.29 -20.00 5.32
N GLU A 109 -4.09 -18.81 4.76
CA GLU A 109 -4.86 -17.63 5.14
C GLU A 109 -6.20 -17.52 4.41
N ASN A 110 -6.32 -18.15 3.25
CA ASN A 110 -7.58 -18.19 2.49
C ASN A 110 -8.22 -16.80 2.31
N MET A 111 -7.45 -15.89 1.71
CA MET A 111 -7.92 -14.53 1.43
C MET A 111 -8.77 -14.54 0.15
N PRO A 112 -10.03 -14.09 0.20
CA PRO A 112 -10.93 -14.20 -0.97
C PRO A 112 -10.79 -13.10 -2.01
N TRP A 113 -9.82 -12.23 -1.91
CA TRP A 113 -9.62 -11.12 -2.84
C TRP A 113 -8.41 -11.31 -3.74
N ALA A 114 -8.20 -10.34 -4.64
CA ALA A 114 -7.14 -10.39 -5.63
C ALA A 114 -5.74 -10.45 -5.00
N GLN A 115 -4.88 -11.25 -5.59
CA GLN A 115 -3.50 -11.48 -5.13
C GLN A 115 -2.54 -11.35 -6.30
N ALA A 116 -1.34 -10.84 -6.02
CA ALA A 116 -0.24 -10.83 -6.97
C ALA A 116 1.08 -10.90 -6.22
N GLN A 117 2.13 -11.29 -6.93
CA GLN A 117 3.48 -11.36 -6.35
C GLN A 117 4.39 -10.36 -7.05
N ALA A 118 5.01 -9.49 -6.26
CA ALA A 118 5.98 -8.54 -6.78
C ALA A 118 7.28 -9.26 -7.17
N PRO A 119 7.89 -8.89 -8.30
CA PRO A 119 9.19 -9.46 -8.67
C PRO A 119 10.30 -8.93 -7.78
N LYS A 120 11.45 -9.58 -7.80
CA LYS A 120 12.68 -9.16 -7.09
C LYS A 120 12.45 -8.98 -5.57
N ALA A 121 11.62 -9.84 -4.97
CA ALA A 121 11.28 -9.74 -3.54
C ALA A 121 10.75 -8.35 -3.17
N GLY A 122 10.05 -7.70 -4.09
CA GLY A 122 9.44 -6.41 -3.85
C GLY A 122 10.37 -5.22 -3.83
N LYS A 123 11.65 -5.40 -4.15
CA LYS A 123 12.64 -4.30 -4.07
C LYS A 123 12.21 -3.05 -4.83
N ASP A 124 11.75 -3.24 -6.07
CA ASP A 124 11.38 -2.10 -6.91
C ASP A 124 10.09 -1.43 -6.42
N VAL A 125 9.06 -2.21 -6.07
CA VAL A 125 7.79 -1.65 -5.62
C VAL A 125 7.93 -0.98 -4.26
N MET A 126 8.78 -1.51 -3.38
CA MET A 126 9.05 -0.88 -2.09
C MET A 126 9.71 0.48 -2.27
N LYS A 127 10.64 0.58 -3.21
CA LYS A 127 11.27 1.84 -3.55
C LYS A 127 10.28 2.81 -4.20
N GLN A 128 9.47 2.29 -5.12
CA GLN A 128 8.46 3.07 -5.83
C GLN A 128 7.42 3.67 -4.88
N TYR A 129 6.99 2.90 -3.89
CA TYR A 129 5.98 3.33 -2.91
C TYR A 129 6.60 3.86 -1.61
N GLN A 130 7.91 3.88 -1.52
CA GLN A 130 8.66 4.39 -0.36
C GLN A 130 8.23 3.77 0.97
N PHE A 131 8.24 2.46 1.04
CA PHE A 131 8.07 1.78 2.32
C PHE A 131 9.19 0.76 2.55
N SER A 132 9.49 0.51 3.80
CA SER A 132 10.51 -0.48 4.19
C SER A 132 9.96 -1.53 5.14
N GLY A 133 8.82 -1.28 5.76
CA GLY A 133 8.20 -2.21 6.68
C GLY A 133 6.84 -2.69 6.18
N ILE A 134 6.48 -3.91 6.52
CA ILE A 134 5.18 -4.51 6.20
C ILE A 134 4.52 -5.02 7.49
N PRO A 135 3.20 -5.09 7.57
CA PRO A 135 2.26 -4.77 6.48
C PRO A 135 2.28 -3.28 6.17
N TYR A 136 2.10 -2.96 4.90
CA TYR A 136 1.95 -1.58 4.45
C TYR A 136 0.67 -1.49 3.64
N ILE A 137 -0.34 -0.83 4.17
CA ILE A 137 -1.69 -0.80 3.60
C ILE A 137 -2.05 0.62 3.23
N LEU A 138 -2.43 0.81 1.97
CA LEU A 138 -2.90 2.08 1.45
C LEU A 138 -4.36 1.97 1.06
N VAL A 139 -5.03 3.13 1.03
CA VAL A 139 -6.38 3.21 0.48
C VAL A 139 -6.34 4.20 -0.69
N LEU A 140 -6.87 3.77 -1.82
CA LEU A 140 -6.98 4.60 -3.03
C LEU A 140 -8.46 4.86 -3.30
N ASP A 141 -8.75 6.04 -3.86
CA ASP A 141 -10.12 6.37 -4.24
C ASP A 141 -10.47 5.76 -5.60
N LYS A 142 -11.68 6.04 -6.09
CA LYS A 142 -12.17 5.50 -7.36
C LYS A 142 -11.35 5.96 -8.57
N GLU A 143 -10.61 7.03 -8.42
CA GLU A 143 -9.73 7.55 -9.48
C GLU A 143 -8.31 7.01 -9.37
N GLY A 144 -8.03 6.17 -8.38
CA GLY A 144 -6.69 5.63 -8.14
C GLY A 144 -5.78 6.56 -7.37
N LYS A 145 -6.33 7.58 -6.74
CA LYS A 145 -5.55 8.54 -5.95
C LYS A 145 -5.37 8.04 -4.52
N ILE A 146 -4.20 8.27 -3.96
CA ILE A 146 -3.89 7.88 -2.59
C ILE A 146 -4.69 8.77 -1.64
N VAL A 147 -5.54 8.17 -0.82
CA VAL A 147 -6.29 8.90 0.19
C VAL A 147 -5.82 8.61 1.61
N ALA A 148 -5.09 7.54 1.82
CA ALA A 148 -4.46 7.24 3.10
C ALA A 148 -3.35 6.22 2.92
N LYS A 149 -2.37 6.27 3.82
CA LYS A 149 -1.20 5.37 3.79
C LYS A 149 -0.98 4.76 5.16
N ASN A 150 -0.49 3.53 5.17
CA ASN A 150 -0.04 2.82 6.38
C ASN A 150 -1.14 2.70 7.44
N LEU A 151 -2.31 2.23 7.02
CA LEU A 151 -3.46 2.02 7.90
C LEU A 151 -3.54 0.56 8.35
N ARG A 152 -3.96 0.35 9.58
CA ARG A 152 -4.19 -0.99 10.14
C ARG A 152 -5.44 -1.00 11.00
N GLY A 153 -6.11 -2.15 11.07
CA GLY A 153 -7.22 -2.39 11.96
C GLY A 153 -8.32 -1.35 11.86
N LYS A 154 -8.67 -0.77 12.99
CA LYS A 154 -9.76 0.20 13.08
C LYS A 154 -9.53 1.45 12.23
N ALA A 155 -8.28 1.90 12.12
CA ALA A 155 -7.95 3.07 11.29
C ALA A 155 -8.33 2.85 9.84
N LEU A 156 -8.15 1.61 9.34
CA LEU A 156 -8.55 1.25 7.99
C LEU A 156 -10.07 1.30 7.82
N THR A 157 -10.81 0.65 8.70
CA THR A 157 -12.27 0.64 8.61
C THR A 157 -12.87 2.01 8.80
N ASP A 158 -12.32 2.82 9.69
CA ASP A 158 -12.76 4.21 9.87
C ASP A 158 -12.57 5.01 8.58
N LYS A 159 -11.46 4.80 7.88
CA LYS A 159 -11.21 5.50 6.62
C LYS A 159 -12.21 5.05 5.54
N LEU A 160 -12.49 3.78 5.46
CA LEU A 160 -13.48 3.27 4.51
C LEU A 160 -14.87 3.85 4.79
N GLU A 161 -15.26 3.92 6.06
CA GLU A 161 -16.53 4.54 6.45
C GLU A 161 -16.57 6.01 6.05
N GLU A 162 -15.50 6.74 6.30
CA GLU A 162 -15.38 8.14 5.92
C GLU A 162 -15.59 8.33 4.41
N LEU A 163 -14.93 7.51 3.62
CA LEU A 163 -15.00 7.62 2.16
C LEU A 163 -16.39 7.26 1.61
N LEU A 164 -17.05 6.28 2.22
CA LEU A 164 -18.36 5.84 1.76
C LEU A 164 -19.48 6.75 2.23
N SER A 165 -19.37 7.33 3.42
CA SER A 165 -20.38 8.22 3.98
C SER A 165 -20.20 9.67 3.52
N GLY A 166 -19.04 10.01 2.98
CA GLY A 166 -18.71 11.40 2.66
C GLY A 166 -18.52 12.28 3.88
N LYS A 167 -18.55 11.68 5.08
CA LYS A 167 -18.36 12.41 6.32
C LYS A 167 -17.01 12.08 6.91
N LYS A 168 -16.22 13.12 7.11
CA LYS A 168 -15.00 12.96 7.87
C LYS A 168 -15.39 12.59 9.28
N LYS A 169 -15.10 11.39 9.69
CA LYS A 169 -15.26 10.99 11.07
C LYS A 169 -14.42 11.97 11.88
N SER A 170 -15.06 12.87 12.58
CA SER A 170 -14.34 13.76 13.47
C SER A 170 -13.66 12.84 14.47
N VAL A 171 -12.47 12.46 14.15
CA VAL A 171 -11.57 11.96 15.14
C VAL A 171 -11.42 13.15 16.04
N ALA A 172 -12.31 13.24 16.94
CA ALA A 172 -12.28 14.24 17.92
C ALA A 172 -10.82 14.48 18.24
N MET A 173 -10.42 15.61 18.03
CA MET A 173 -9.18 16.12 18.56
C MET A 173 -9.46 16.40 20.02
N PRO A 174 -9.78 15.38 20.81
CA PRO A 174 -10.41 15.65 22.10
C PRO A 174 -9.51 16.42 23.01
N ALA A 175 -8.26 16.10 22.92
CA ALA A 175 -7.30 16.73 23.78
C ALA A 175 -6.99 18.16 23.38
N MET A 176 -7.39 18.53 22.19
CA MET A 176 -7.00 19.82 21.65
C MET A 176 -7.95 20.93 22.04
N GLY A 177 -9.13 20.60 22.39
CA GLY A 177 -10.14 21.60 22.67
C GLY A 177 -10.07 22.16 24.06
N MET A 178 -9.26 21.63 24.84
CA MET A 178 -9.30 21.96 26.25
C MET A 178 -8.23 22.93 26.66
#